data_96d255e62a3bbf8be92654cffc44840c
#
_entry.id   96d255e62a3bbf8be92654cffc44840c
#
_cell.length_a   1.000
_cell.length_b   1.000
_cell.length_c   1.000
_cell.angle_alpha   90.00
_cell.angle_beta   90.00
_cell.angle_gamma   90.00
#
_symmetry.space_group_name_H-M   'P 1'
#
loop_
_entity.id
_entity.type
_entity.pdbx_description
1 polymer ?
#
loop_
_entity_poly.entity_id
_entity_poly.type
_entity_poly.pdbx_seq_one_letter_code
_entity_poly.pdbx_strand_id
1 'polypeptide(L)'
;MHDKYLIADDWGYILGGRNTDNRFLGYYKESYNEDRDLLVYGEKPGQGSSFQALEAYFHEIWNQPCCKEFDAKGGIGGLEQCCERVKERYPEAFDRIYSKEDWEKATMETRGIELWTNPTEPENKEPVVWERMIAAMEGEEDILVQTPYMICSRKMYEDLRSVCEKGARVDIVINAVESGTNPFGCIDYLNQKKKICQTGVHIY
;
A
#
# COMPACT_ATOMS: atom_id res chain seq x y z
N MET A 1 0.43 -7.99 10.69
CA MET A 1 1.09 -7.02 9.79
C MET A 1 0.83 -7.43 8.36
N HIS A 2 0.56 -6.48 7.46
CA HIS A 2 0.18 -6.77 6.07
C HIS A 2 0.85 -5.77 5.08
N ASP A 3 2.04 -5.34 5.41
CA ASP A 3 2.79 -4.37 4.61
C ASP A 3 3.44 -5.03 3.40
N LYS A 4 3.54 -4.29 2.32
CA LYS A 4 4.21 -4.71 1.09
C LYS A 4 5.13 -3.60 0.65
N TYR A 5 6.40 -3.86 0.78
CA TYR A 5 7.43 -2.99 0.27
C TYR A 5 8.66 -3.82 -0.14
N LEU A 6 9.45 -3.23 -0.99
CA LEU A 6 10.74 -3.76 -1.41
C LEU A 6 11.74 -2.62 -1.29
N ILE A 7 12.83 -2.88 -0.60
CA ILE A 7 13.97 -1.97 -0.50
C ILE A 7 15.10 -2.59 -1.34
N ALA A 8 15.67 -1.79 -2.24
CA ALA A 8 16.76 -2.23 -3.10
C ALA A 8 18.03 -1.44 -2.73
N ASP A 9 18.94 -2.11 -2.03
CA ASP A 9 20.17 -1.54 -1.51
C ASP A 9 19.90 -0.19 -0.82
N ASP A 10 20.72 0.81 -1.13
CA ASP A 10 20.56 2.19 -0.64
C ASP A 10 19.93 3.12 -1.70
N TRP A 11 19.40 2.59 -2.79
CA TRP A 11 18.99 3.39 -3.92
C TRP A 11 17.51 3.76 -3.94
N GLY A 12 16.65 2.87 -3.48
CA GLY A 12 15.24 3.14 -3.56
C GLY A 12 14.34 2.07 -2.96
N TYR A 13 13.05 2.34 -3.02
CA TYR A 13 12.06 1.41 -2.54
C TYR A 13 10.78 1.44 -3.38
N ILE A 14 10.05 0.35 -3.34
CA ILE A 14 8.66 0.27 -3.81
C ILE A 14 7.79 0.04 -2.58
N LEU A 15 6.73 0.82 -2.44
CA LEU A 15 5.73 0.70 -1.38
C LEU A 15 4.34 0.73 -1.99
N GLY A 16 3.50 -0.21 -1.63
CA GLY A 16 2.14 -0.27 -2.17
C GLY A 16 1.24 -1.33 -1.56
N GLY A 17 0.14 -1.62 -2.23
CA GLY A 17 -0.84 -2.62 -1.82
C GLY A 17 -0.62 -4.00 -2.44
N ARG A 18 0.23 -4.12 -3.44
CA ARG A 18 0.38 -5.30 -4.29
C ARG A 18 0.97 -6.50 -3.54
N ASN A 19 0.21 -7.60 -3.51
CA ASN A 19 0.74 -8.87 -3.03
C ASN A 19 1.64 -9.53 -4.08
N THR A 20 2.60 -10.36 -3.64
CA THR A 20 3.39 -11.22 -4.51
C THR A 20 2.58 -12.44 -4.95
N ASP A 21 1.57 -12.21 -5.77
CA ASP A 21 0.67 -13.22 -6.30
C ASP A 21 0.34 -12.87 -7.76
N ASN A 22 0.19 -13.87 -8.61
CA ASN A 22 -0.02 -13.67 -10.05
C ASN A 22 -1.25 -12.82 -10.39
N ARG A 23 -2.29 -12.79 -9.54
CA ARG A 23 -3.48 -11.94 -9.73
C ARG A 23 -3.14 -10.45 -9.64
N PHE A 24 -2.12 -10.10 -8.85
CA PHE A 24 -1.65 -8.71 -8.69
C PHE A 24 -0.56 -8.35 -9.69
N LEU A 25 0.11 -9.34 -10.27
CA LEU A 25 1.22 -9.15 -11.21
C LEU A 25 0.76 -9.17 -12.69
N GLY A 26 -0.55 -9.27 -12.95
CA GLY A 26 -1.11 -9.23 -14.29
C GLY A 26 -0.97 -10.52 -15.11
N TYR A 27 -0.61 -11.64 -14.46
CA TYR A 27 -0.45 -12.93 -15.16
C TYR A 27 -1.74 -13.73 -15.32
N TYR A 28 -2.86 -13.26 -14.77
CA TYR A 28 -4.18 -13.81 -15.01
C TYR A 28 -4.99 -12.88 -15.90
N LYS A 29 -5.47 -13.38 -17.04
CA LYS A 29 -6.27 -12.60 -18.00
C LYS A 29 -7.74 -12.47 -17.59
N GLU A 30 -8.26 -13.45 -16.85
CA GLU A 30 -9.69 -13.54 -16.52
C GLU A 30 -10.05 -12.91 -15.16
N SER A 31 -9.07 -12.77 -14.28
CA SER A 31 -9.26 -12.21 -12.96
C SER A 31 -7.96 -11.59 -12.48
N TYR A 32 -7.91 -10.29 -12.37
CA TYR A 32 -6.76 -9.58 -11.85
C TYR A 32 -7.20 -8.51 -10.86
N ASN A 33 -6.32 -8.21 -9.92
CA ASN A 33 -6.49 -7.10 -8.99
C ASN A 33 -5.63 -5.93 -9.46
N GLU A 34 -6.24 -4.76 -9.56
CA GLU A 34 -5.51 -3.53 -9.78
C GLU A 34 -5.04 -2.97 -8.43
N ASP A 35 -3.75 -2.68 -8.36
CA ASP A 35 -3.12 -2.05 -7.21
C ASP A 35 -2.19 -0.95 -7.67
N ARG A 36 -1.90 -0.01 -6.79
CA ARG A 36 -0.95 1.06 -7.06
C ARG A 36 0.21 0.95 -6.11
N ASP A 37 1.39 1.03 -6.69
CA ASP A 37 2.64 1.03 -5.96
C ASP A 37 3.36 2.34 -6.27
N LEU A 38 4.05 2.87 -5.28
CA LEU A 38 4.89 4.04 -5.40
C LEU A 38 6.34 3.58 -5.46
N LEU A 39 7.04 3.95 -6.54
CA LEU A 39 8.48 3.82 -6.62
C LEU A 39 9.12 5.14 -6.20
N VAL A 40 10.01 5.08 -5.24
CA VAL A 40 10.84 6.21 -4.81
C VAL A 40 12.30 5.80 -4.92
N TYR A 41 13.11 6.63 -5.57
CA TYR A 41 14.54 6.41 -5.64
C TYR A 41 15.33 7.72 -5.50
N GLY A 42 16.57 7.62 -5.02
CA GLY A 42 17.48 8.74 -4.88
C GLY A 42 18.54 8.75 -5.97
N GLU A 43 19.08 9.93 -6.28
CA GLU A 43 20.24 10.06 -7.18
C GLU A 43 21.54 9.49 -6.55
N LYS A 44 21.57 9.42 -5.23
CA LYS A 44 22.72 8.92 -4.46
C LYS A 44 22.24 7.89 -3.43
N PRO A 45 23.09 6.90 -3.08
CA PRO A 45 22.78 5.93 -2.05
C PRO A 45 22.40 6.60 -0.73
N GLY A 46 21.35 6.08 -0.08
CA GLY A 46 20.89 6.57 1.21
C GLY A 46 20.25 7.96 1.19
N GLN A 47 19.95 8.50 0.00
CA GLN A 47 19.35 9.82 -0.15
C GLN A 47 17.86 9.79 0.17
N GLY A 48 17.44 10.70 1.06
CA GLY A 48 16.04 10.96 1.37
C GLY A 48 15.62 10.41 2.73
N SER A 49 14.90 11.25 3.47
CA SER A 49 14.39 10.92 4.82
C SER A 49 13.40 9.75 4.82
N SER A 50 12.59 9.62 3.77
CA SER A 50 11.61 8.53 3.65
C SER A 50 12.27 7.17 3.43
N PHE A 51 13.40 7.12 2.71
CA PHE A 51 14.19 5.90 2.55
C PHE A 51 14.72 5.43 3.90
N GLN A 52 15.39 6.32 4.63
CA GLN A 52 15.94 6.02 5.96
C GLN A 52 14.83 5.62 6.96
N ALA A 53 13.68 6.28 6.89
CA ALA A 53 12.53 5.93 7.73
C ALA A 53 11.98 4.53 7.42
N LEU A 54 11.90 4.15 6.14
CA LEU A 54 11.44 2.82 5.74
C LEU A 54 12.44 1.72 6.13
N GLU A 55 13.74 1.99 5.99
CA GLU A 55 14.80 1.08 6.42
C GLU A 55 14.76 0.87 7.95
N ALA A 56 14.64 1.95 8.71
CA ALA A 56 14.48 1.88 10.16
C ALA A 56 13.23 1.08 10.57
N TYR A 57 12.10 1.30 9.89
CA TYR A 57 10.87 0.55 10.08
C TYR A 57 11.05 -0.95 9.77
N PHE A 58 11.76 -1.29 8.68
CA PHE A 58 12.09 -2.68 8.38
C PHE A 58 12.88 -3.34 9.51
N HIS A 59 13.92 -2.67 10.00
CA HIS A 59 14.74 -3.20 11.10
C HIS A 59 13.96 -3.32 12.41
N GLU A 60 13.06 -2.40 12.70
CA GLU A 60 12.17 -2.50 13.86
C GLU A 60 11.31 -3.76 13.79
N ILE A 61 10.70 -4.02 12.64
CA ILE A 61 9.91 -5.23 12.41
C ILE A 61 10.78 -6.50 12.48
N TRP A 62 11.92 -6.49 11.78
CA TRP A 62 12.83 -7.64 11.73
C TRP A 62 13.32 -8.07 13.12
N ASN A 63 13.55 -7.12 14.00
CA ASN A 63 14.01 -7.36 15.36
C ASN A 63 12.87 -7.72 16.35
N GLN A 64 11.63 -7.82 15.92
CA GLN A 64 10.52 -8.25 16.78
C GLN A 64 10.74 -9.69 17.29
N PRO A 65 10.38 -10.01 18.55
CA PRO A 65 10.55 -11.35 19.11
C PRO A 65 9.80 -12.45 18.35
N CYS A 66 8.79 -12.09 17.57
CA CYS A 66 8.01 -13.02 16.75
C CYS A 66 8.70 -13.33 15.41
N CYS A 67 9.68 -12.53 14.97
CA CYS A 67 10.44 -12.80 13.77
C CYS A 67 11.49 -13.87 14.05
N LYS A 68 11.62 -14.82 13.14
CA LYS A 68 12.58 -15.90 13.22
C LYS A 68 13.26 -16.06 11.87
N GLU A 69 14.54 -16.39 11.92
CA GLU A 69 15.26 -16.79 10.72
C GLU A 69 14.61 -18.05 10.13
N PHE A 70 14.38 -18.01 8.84
CA PHE A 70 13.87 -19.16 8.10
C PHE A 70 15.04 -20.00 7.60
N ASP A 71 15.25 -21.16 8.23
CA ASP A 71 16.21 -22.14 7.74
C ASP A 71 15.55 -23.05 6.69
N ALA A 72 15.79 -22.75 5.43
CA ALA A 72 15.41 -23.60 4.32
C ALA A 72 16.29 -24.85 4.28
N LYS A 73 15.88 -25.91 4.95
CA LYS A 73 16.60 -27.21 4.93
C LYS A 73 16.60 -27.91 3.56
N GLY A 74 16.02 -27.31 2.54
CA GLY A 74 16.06 -27.79 1.16
C GLY A 74 16.76 -26.75 0.29
N GLY A 75 17.74 -27.16 -0.48
CA GLY A 75 18.43 -26.25 -1.40
C GLY A 75 17.45 -25.53 -2.34
N ILE A 76 17.87 -24.38 -2.85
CA ILE A 76 17.14 -23.57 -3.83
C ILE A 76 17.06 -24.21 -5.23
N GLY A 77 17.49 -25.46 -5.41
CA GLY A 77 17.55 -26.14 -6.70
C GLY A 77 16.24 -26.21 -7.49
N GLY A 78 15.09 -26.04 -6.82
CA GLY A 78 13.80 -25.89 -7.52
C GLY A 78 13.50 -24.46 -7.98
N LEU A 79 14.19 -23.46 -7.47
CA LEU A 79 13.93 -22.05 -7.76
C LEU A 79 14.39 -21.69 -9.18
N GLU A 80 15.58 -22.14 -9.58
CA GLU A 80 16.11 -21.90 -10.93
C GLU A 80 15.18 -22.50 -11.99
N GLN A 81 14.74 -23.75 -11.81
CA GLN A 81 13.78 -24.37 -12.71
C GLN A 81 12.42 -23.64 -12.72
N CYS A 82 12.02 -23.07 -11.59
CA CYS A 82 10.81 -22.27 -11.51
C CYS A 82 10.97 -20.96 -12.29
N CYS A 83 12.11 -20.28 -12.15
CA CYS A 83 12.42 -19.06 -12.89
C CYS A 83 12.45 -19.31 -14.40
N GLU A 84 13.08 -20.40 -14.86
CA GLU A 84 13.10 -20.74 -16.29
C GLU A 84 11.69 -21.00 -16.84
N ARG A 85 10.86 -21.75 -16.12
CA ARG A 85 9.45 -21.95 -16.51
C ARG A 85 8.64 -20.66 -16.57
N VAL A 86 8.91 -19.71 -15.66
CA VAL A 86 8.25 -18.40 -15.68
C VAL A 86 8.72 -17.58 -16.88
N LYS A 87 10.01 -17.58 -17.21
CA LYS A 87 10.57 -16.93 -18.40
C LYS A 87 9.97 -17.51 -19.70
N GLU A 88 9.91 -18.84 -19.80
CA GLU A 88 9.29 -19.52 -20.96
C GLU A 88 7.81 -19.17 -21.12
N ARG A 89 7.08 -19.05 -20.02
CA ARG A 89 5.65 -18.79 -20.03
C ARG A 89 5.30 -17.31 -20.26
N TYR A 90 6.15 -16.40 -19.80
CA TYR A 90 5.93 -14.95 -19.83
C TYR A 90 7.18 -14.20 -20.31
N PRO A 91 7.67 -14.47 -21.52
CA PRO A 91 8.90 -13.86 -22.02
C PRO A 91 8.83 -12.33 -22.01
N GLU A 92 7.67 -11.76 -22.30
CA GLU A 92 7.45 -10.32 -22.33
C GLU A 92 7.69 -9.62 -20.98
N ALA A 93 7.60 -10.35 -19.88
CA ALA A 93 7.88 -9.79 -18.56
C ALA A 93 9.38 -9.60 -18.31
N PHE A 94 10.22 -10.36 -19.02
CA PHE A 94 11.68 -10.31 -18.91
C PHE A 94 12.34 -9.49 -20.01
N ASP A 95 11.64 -9.25 -21.11
CA ASP A 95 12.15 -8.44 -22.22
C ASP A 95 12.06 -6.92 -21.95
N ARG A 96 11.27 -6.52 -20.96
CA ARG A 96 11.14 -5.11 -20.55
C ARG A 96 12.19 -4.75 -19.50
N ILE A 97 13.41 -4.57 -19.94
CA ILE A 97 14.44 -3.94 -19.10
C ILE A 97 14.29 -2.43 -19.30
N TYR A 98 13.78 -1.74 -18.29
CA TYR A 98 13.75 -0.27 -18.30
C TYR A 98 15.15 0.25 -18.08
N SER A 99 15.61 1.11 -18.98
CA SER A 99 16.87 1.82 -18.80
C SER A 99 16.74 2.90 -17.72
N LYS A 100 17.87 3.43 -17.26
CA LYS A 100 17.88 4.56 -16.31
C LYS A 100 17.13 5.76 -16.91
N GLU A 101 17.31 6.02 -18.19
CA GLU A 101 16.64 7.11 -18.90
C GLU A 101 15.12 6.93 -18.97
N ASP A 102 14.62 5.69 -19.03
CA ASP A 102 13.18 5.43 -19.00
C ASP A 102 12.58 5.75 -17.63
N TRP A 103 13.30 5.45 -16.54
CA TRP A 103 12.90 5.80 -15.18
C TRP A 103 12.88 7.31 -14.98
N GLU A 104 13.94 8.01 -15.42
CA GLU A 104 14.03 9.47 -15.32
C GLU A 104 12.88 10.17 -16.05
N LYS A 105 12.45 9.65 -17.20
CA LYS A 105 11.30 10.19 -17.95
C LYS A 105 9.95 9.87 -17.32
N ALA A 106 9.85 8.74 -16.61
CA ALA A 106 8.61 8.28 -16.02
C ALA A 106 8.39 8.80 -14.59
N THR A 107 9.37 9.47 -14.01
CA THR A 107 9.33 9.97 -12.63
C THR A 107 9.42 11.49 -12.60
N MET A 108 9.10 12.06 -11.45
CA MET A 108 9.24 13.49 -11.19
C MET A 108 10.06 13.71 -9.93
N GLU A 109 10.83 14.78 -9.90
CA GLU A 109 11.50 15.21 -8.67
C GLU A 109 10.44 15.59 -7.63
N THR A 110 10.62 15.10 -6.42
CA THR A 110 9.74 15.43 -5.31
C THR A 110 10.55 15.72 -4.05
N ARG A 111 9.94 16.45 -3.12
CA ARG A 111 10.52 16.83 -1.84
C ARG A 111 9.49 16.58 -0.74
N GLY A 112 9.98 16.30 0.46
CA GLY A 112 9.12 16.18 1.63
C GLY A 112 8.25 14.92 1.65
N ILE A 113 8.75 13.78 1.12
CA ILE A 113 8.10 12.50 1.32
C ILE A 113 8.28 12.08 2.78
N GLU A 114 7.17 11.79 3.45
CA GLU A 114 7.14 11.26 4.80
C GLU A 114 6.59 9.84 4.81
N LEU A 115 7.17 8.98 5.61
CA LEU A 115 6.63 7.66 5.91
C LEU A 115 5.82 7.73 7.20
N TRP A 116 4.55 7.36 7.12
CA TRP A 116 3.67 7.24 8.29
C TRP A 116 3.39 5.78 8.59
N THR A 117 3.65 5.38 9.82
CA THR A 117 3.41 4.02 10.30
C THR A 117 2.58 4.02 11.56
N ASN A 118 1.79 2.98 11.78
CA ASN A 118 1.23 2.70 13.08
C ASN A 118 2.29 2.03 13.96
N PRO A 119 2.18 2.12 15.29
CA PRO A 119 3.05 1.40 16.21
C PRO A 119 3.11 -0.10 15.90
N THR A 120 4.29 -0.68 16.02
CA THR A 120 4.54 -2.09 15.70
C THR A 120 4.33 -3.02 16.90
N GLU A 121 4.34 -2.48 18.11
CA GLU A 121 4.09 -3.24 19.33
C GLU A 121 2.64 -3.77 19.36
N PRO A 122 2.45 -5.07 19.64
CA PRO A 122 1.11 -5.69 19.63
C PRO A 122 0.10 -5.05 20.58
N GLU A 123 0.58 -4.48 21.66
CA GLU A 123 -0.24 -3.83 22.71
C GLU A 123 -0.65 -2.40 22.33
N ASN A 124 0.16 -1.71 21.51
CA ASN A 124 -0.10 -0.35 21.09
C ASN A 124 -1.00 -0.33 19.85
N LYS A 125 -2.18 0.28 19.98
CA LYS A 125 -3.20 0.38 18.92
C LYS A 125 -3.50 1.82 18.54
N GLU A 126 -2.57 2.74 18.77
CA GLU A 126 -2.71 4.13 18.35
C GLU A 126 -2.85 4.21 16.82
N PRO A 127 -3.88 4.87 16.29
CA PRO A 127 -4.14 4.95 14.86
C PRO A 127 -3.38 6.13 14.22
N VAL A 128 -2.05 6.15 14.38
CA VAL A 128 -1.19 7.26 13.96
C VAL A 128 -1.37 7.61 12.48
N VAL A 129 -1.45 6.60 11.61
CA VAL A 129 -1.64 6.83 10.16
C VAL A 129 -2.98 7.51 9.90
N TRP A 130 -4.05 7.08 10.58
CA TRP A 130 -5.36 7.71 10.44
C TRP A 130 -5.34 9.18 10.90
N GLU A 131 -4.74 9.44 12.04
CA GLU A 131 -4.64 10.80 12.58
C GLU A 131 -3.84 11.74 11.67
N ARG A 132 -2.74 11.24 11.07
CA ARG A 132 -1.96 11.96 10.07
C ARG A 132 -2.75 12.23 8.80
N MET A 133 -3.53 11.24 8.34
CA MET A 133 -4.40 11.42 7.18
C MET A 133 -5.45 12.51 7.43
N ILE A 134 -6.11 12.49 8.59
CA ILE A 134 -7.10 13.53 8.95
C ILE A 134 -6.44 14.90 9.05
N ALA A 135 -5.27 15.01 9.65
CA ALA A 135 -4.52 16.26 9.69
C ALA A 135 -4.15 16.78 8.29
N ALA A 136 -3.80 15.88 7.37
CA ALA A 136 -3.52 16.25 5.98
C ALA A 136 -4.77 16.66 5.19
N MET A 137 -5.97 16.26 5.63
CA MET A 137 -7.24 16.68 5.03
C MET A 137 -7.71 18.06 5.53
N GLU A 138 -7.15 18.55 6.60
CA GLU A 138 -7.57 19.83 7.19
C GLU A 138 -7.24 21.03 6.30
N GLY A 139 -8.27 21.78 5.92
CA GLY A 139 -8.13 22.96 5.06
C GLY A 139 -8.16 22.68 3.57
N GLU A 140 -8.26 21.41 3.17
CA GLU A 140 -8.42 21.00 1.77
C GLU A 140 -9.89 21.11 1.35
N GLU A 141 -10.14 21.48 0.09
CA GLU A 141 -11.48 21.62 -0.46
C GLU A 141 -11.98 20.33 -1.11
N ASP A 142 -11.12 19.65 -1.87
CA ASP A 142 -11.43 18.42 -2.61
C ASP A 142 -10.50 17.29 -2.17
N ILE A 143 -11.07 16.24 -1.61
CA ILE A 143 -10.34 15.08 -1.10
C ILE A 143 -10.81 13.83 -1.82
N LEU A 144 -9.89 13.12 -2.47
CA LEU A 144 -10.14 11.83 -3.10
C LEU A 144 -9.44 10.72 -2.33
N VAL A 145 -10.21 9.74 -1.87
CA VAL A 145 -9.71 8.54 -1.21
C VAL A 145 -10.01 7.33 -2.10
N GLN A 146 -9.01 6.50 -2.33
CA GLN A 146 -9.18 5.19 -2.96
C GLN A 146 -8.75 4.10 -2.00
N THR A 147 -9.66 3.20 -1.67
CA THR A 147 -9.38 2.09 -0.75
C THR A 147 -10.25 0.89 -1.13
N PRO A 148 -9.74 -0.35 -1.04
CA PRO A 148 -10.56 -1.51 -1.37
C PRO A 148 -11.72 -1.72 -0.39
N TYR A 149 -11.58 -1.30 0.85
CA TYR A 149 -12.58 -1.48 1.90
C TYR A 149 -12.68 -0.24 2.78
N MET A 150 -13.88 0.08 3.22
CA MET A 150 -14.13 1.17 4.17
C MET A 150 -14.84 0.61 5.40
N ILE A 151 -14.09 0.46 6.47
CA ILE A 151 -14.56 -0.03 7.77
C ILE A 151 -14.18 1.00 8.81
N CYS A 152 -15.16 1.62 9.44
CA CYS A 152 -14.94 2.75 10.33
C CYS A 152 -15.14 2.41 11.79
N SER A 153 -14.25 2.89 12.64
CA SER A 153 -14.48 3.02 14.08
C SER A 153 -15.41 4.23 14.36
N ARG A 154 -15.87 4.32 15.62
CA ARG A 154 -16.67 5.49 16.03
C ARG A 154 -15.92 6.81 15.83
N LYS A 155 -14.65 6.84 16.19
CA LYS A 155 -13.78 8.02 16.02
C LYS A 155 -13.66 8.42 14.54
N MET A 156 -13.50 7.45 13.64
CA MET A 156 -13.42 7.72 12.19
C MET A 156 -14.70 8.38 11.64
N TYR A 157 -15.90 8.01 12.12
CA TYR A 157 -17.11 8.73 11.73
C TYR A 157 -17.12 10.19 12.19
N GLU A 158 -16.65 10.43 13.43
CA GLU A 158 -16.58 11.78 14.01
C GLU A 158 -15.58 12.64 13.23
N ASP A 159 -14.42 12.09 12.90
CA ASP A 159 -13.37 12.77 12.13
C ASP A 159 -13.83 13.11 10.70
N LEU A 160 -14.37 12.15 9.96
CA LEU A 160 -14.88 12.37 8.60
C LEU A 160 -15.99 13.42 8.59
N ARG A 161 -16.91 13.36 9.56
CA ARG A 161 -17.95 14.36 9.69
C ARG A 161 -17.34 15.75 9.92
N SER A 162 -16.38 15.87 10.82
CA SER A 162 -15.71 17.14 11.09
C SER A 162 -15.04 17.73 9.84
N VAL A 163 -14.40 16.89 9.02
CA VAL A 163 -13.78 17.31 7.75
C VAL A 163 -14.85 17.83 6.78
N CYS A 164 -15.96 17.12 6.60
CA CYS A 164 -17.04 17.54 5.72
C CYS A 164 -17.77 18.81 6.24
N GLU A 165 -18.01 18.92 7.55
CA GLU A 165 -18.64 20.10 8.17
C GLU A 165 -17.79 21.38 8.04
N LYS A 166 -16.46 21.22 7.91
CA LYS A 166 -15.52 22.33 7.63
C LYS A 166 -15.54 22.75 6.14
N GLY A 167 -16.31 22.09 5.31
CA GLY A 167 -16.53 22.46 3.90
C GLY A 167 -15.81 21.60 2.88
N ALA A 168 -15.01 20.62 3.29
CA ALA A 168 -14.35 19.72 2.36
C ALA A 168 -15.34 18.77 1.67
N ARG A 169 -15.17 18.59 0.37
CA ARG A 169 -15.77 17.50 -0.38
C ARG A 169 -14.89 16.25 -0.29
N VAL A 170 -15.42 15.16 0.25
CA VAL A 170 -14.69 13.91 0.40
C VAL A 170 -15.33 12.83 -0.47
N ASP A 171 -14.67 12.46 -1.56
CA ASP A 171 -15.07 11.40 -2.48
C ASP A 171 -14.25 10.14 -2.19
N ILE A 172 -14.92 9.03 -1.91
CA ILE A 172 -14.27 7.75 -1.56
C ILE A 172 -14.65 6.70 -2.61
N VAL A 173 -13.65 6.15 -3.30
CA VAL A 173 -13.82 5.05 -4.25
C VAL A 173 -13.44 3.75 -3.56
N ILE A 174 -14.35 2.78 -3.57
CA ILE A 174 -14.15 1.45 -2.98
C ILE A 174 -14.40 0.35 -4.01
N ASN A 175 -14.01 -0.88 -3.68
CA ASN A 175 -14.37 -2.03 -4.52
C ASN A 175 -15.89 -2.24 -4.53
N ALA A 176 -16.42 -2.61 -5.70
CA ALA A 176 -17.80 -3.07 -5.79
C ALA A 176 -17.97 -4.35 -4.95
N VAL A 177 -19.09 -4.43 -4.23
CA VAL A 177 -19.40 -5.59 -3.38
C VAL A 177 -19.48 -6.87 -4.21
N GLU A 178 -19.96 -6.77 -5.44
CA GLU A 178 -20.10 -7.86 -6.40
C GLU A 178 -18.75 -8.38 -6.93
N SER A 179 -17.68 -7.59 -6.86
CA SER A 179 -16.34 -8.02 -7.29
C SER A 179 -15.72 -9.07 -6.37
N GLY A 180 -16.25 -9.25 -5.18
CA GLY A 180 -16.11 -10.47 -4.36
C GLY A 180 -14.72 -10.82 -3.82
N THR A 181 -13.74 -9.91 -3.90
CA THR A 181 -12.36 -10.24 -3.54
C THR A 181 -12.11 -10.48 -2.04
N ASN A 182 -12.92 -9.87 -1.18
CA ASN A 182 -12.90 -10.14 0.27
C ASN A 182 -14.31 -9.99 0.87
N PRO A 183 -15.05 -11.10 1.05
CA PRO A 183 -16.43 -11.04 1.55
C PRO A 183 -16.53 -10.43 2.95
N PHE A 184 -15.53 -10.59 3.81
CA PHE A 184 -15.57 -10.00 5.16
C PHE A 184 -15.50 -8.47 5.12
N GLY A 185 -14.57 -7.90 4.35
CA GLY A 185 -14.47 -6.45 4.18
C GLY A 185 -15.72 -5.84 3.54
N CYS A 186 -16.33 -6.53 2.57
CA CYS A 186 -17.56 -6.11 1.94
C CYS A 186 -18.77 -6.16 2.90
N ILE A 187 -18.91 -7.22 3.70
CA ILE A 187 -19.99 -7.36 4.68
C ILE A 187 -19.92 -6.26 5.73
N ASP A 188 -18.73 -6.00 6.27
CA ASP A 188 -18.54 -4.95 7.26
C ASP A 188 -18.87 -3.56 6.69
N TYR A 189 -18.47 -3.28 5.46
CA TYR A 189 -18.87 -2.04 4.77
C TYR A 189 -20.40 -1.94 4.62
N LEU A 190 -21.07 -3.00 4.15
CA LEU A 190 -22.53 -3.00 3.97
C LEU A 190 -23.27 -2.71 5.28
N ASN A 191 -22.80 -3.28 6.40
CA ASN A 191 -23.34 -3.03 7.73
C ASN A 191 -23.14 -1.57 8.18
N GLN A 192 -22.10 -0.91 7.70
CA GLN A 192 -21.73 0.44 8.08
C GLN A 192 -22.10 1.51 7.07
N LYS A 193 -22.44 1.16 5.83
CA LYS A 193 -22.68 2.08 4.70
C LYS A 193 -23.52 3.29 5.07
N LYS A 194 -24.66 3.06 5.73
CA LYS A 194 -25.56 4.16 6.12
C LYS A 194 -24.86 5.16 7.06
N LYS A 195 -24.10 4.68 8.02
CA LYS A 195 -23.38 5.54 8.99
C LYS A 195 -22.25 6.30 8.30
N ILE A 196 -21.55 5.65 7.38
CA ILE A 196 -20.47 6.28 6.61
C ILE A 196 -21.04 7.44 5.76
N CYS A 197 -22.09 7.19 4.99
CA CYS A 197 -22.74 8.25 4.19
C CYS A 197 -23.32 9.40 5.06
N GLN A 198 -23.72 9.12 6.29
CA GLN A 198 -24.22 10.15 7.22
C GLN A 198 -23.11 11.08 7.75
N THR A 199 -21.83 10.80 7.48
CA THR A 199 -20.73 11.72 7.79
C THR A 199 -20.62 12.88 6.80
N GLY A 200 -21.24 12.77 5.64
CA GLY A 200 -21.17 13.75 4.56
C GLY A 200 -20.26 13.33 3.40
N VAL A 201 -19.56 12.21 3.52
CA VAL A 201 -18.72 11.68 2.42
C VAL A 201 -19.55 11.08 1.29
N HIS A 202 -19.02 11.11 0.09
CA HIS A 202 -19.59 10.44 -1.08
C HIS A 202 -18.85 9.13 -1.34
N ILE A 203 -19.58 8.03 -1.56
CA ILE A 203 -19.00 6.70 -1.84
C ILE A 203 -19.35 6.28 -3.27
N TYR A 204 -18.34 5.86 -4.01
CA TYR A 204 -18.42 5.38 -5.39
C TYR A 204 -17.93 3.95 -5.52
#